data_bbc0ceedddb12214c23d95b4cd2c3d29
#
_entry.id   bbc0ceedddb12214c23d95b4cd2c3d29
#
_cell.length_a   1.000
_cell.length_b   1.000
_cell.length_c   1.000
_cell.angle_alpha   90.00
_cell.angle_beta   90.00
_cell.angle_gamma   90.00
#
_symmetry.space_group_name_H-M   'P 1'
#
loop_
_entity.id
_entity.type
_entity.pdbx_description
1 polymer ?
#
loop_
_entity_poly.entity_id
_entity_poly.type
_entity_poly.pdbx_seq_one_letter_code
_entity_poly.pdbx_strand_id
1 'polypeptide(L)'
;MNEQGTVLVQDLAGVFAASEATIRADLRFLEQKGVVTRFHGGAAKIMSGNSETETQEVGFKERFQLASAPKNRIAQAAVKMIHEGMTVILDSGSTTMLIAEGLMTAKNITVITNSLPAAFALSENKDITLVVCGGTVRHKTRSMHGSIAERSLQDINADLMFVGADGIDAVNGITTFNEGYSISGAMVPAANKVIAVLDSSKFNRRGFNQVLPIEKIDIIITDDAVSEVDKLALQKTRVKLITV
;
A
#
# COMPACT_ATOMS: atom_id res chain seq x y z
N MET A 1 -14.74 22.00 17.36
CA MET A 1 -15.33 20.80 16.75
C MET A 1 -16.45 20.35 17.67
N ASN A 2 -17.58 19.89 17.10
CA ASN A 2 -18.65 19.32 17.90
C ASN A 2 -18.24 17.96 18.48
N GLU A 3 -19.10 17.32 19.30
CA GLU A 3 -18.84 16.02 19.91
C GLU A 3 -18.52 14.91 18.90
N GLN A 4 -18.93 15.08 17.65
CA GLN A 4 -18.65 14.15 16.54
C GLN A 4 -17.33 14.44 15.79
N GLY A 5 -16.54 15.42 16.27
CA GLY A 5 -15.25 15.78 15.67
C GLY A 5 -15.35 16.42 14.27
N THR A 6 -16.53 16.93 13.89
CA THR A 6 -16.78 17.60 12.60
C THR A 6 -16.96 19.10 12.74
N VAL A 7 -16.74 19.84 11.66
CA VAL A 7 -16.99 21.29 11.56
C VAL A 7 -17.57 21.61 10.19
N LEU A 8 -18.49 22.55 10.14
CA LEU A 8 -19.01 23.11 8.90
C LEU A 8 -18.29 24.40 8.53
N VAL A 9 -18.11 24.65 7.26
CA VAL A 9 -17.46 25.88 6.75
C VAL A 9 -18.22 27.12 7.22
N GLN A 10 -19.56 27.08 7.20
CA GLN A 10 -20.41 28.19 7.64
C GLN A 10 -20.21 28.52 9.13
N ASP A 11 -20.15 27.51 9.97
CA ASP A 11 -19.96 27.67 11.41
C ASP A 11 -18.58 28.29 11.71
N LEU A 12 -17.53 27.80 11.02
CA LEU A 12 -16.17 28.37 11.17
C LEU A 12 -16.10 29.80 10.63
N ALA A 13 -16.76 30.11 9.52
CA ALA A 13 -16.83 31.45 8.98
C ALA A 13 -17.45 32.44 10.00
N GLY A 14 -18.52 32.02 10.70
CA GLY A 14 -19.13 32.80 11.78
C GLY A 14 -18.23 32.95 12.99
N VAL A 15 -17.61 31.86 13.47
CA VAL A 15 -16.75 31.88 14.66
C VAL A 15 -15.49 32.72 14.47
N PHE A 16 -14.87 32.67 13.29
CA PHE A 16 -13.61 33.38 13.00
C PHE A 16 -13.81 34.70 12.28
N ALA A 17 -15.06 35.13 12.03
CA ALA A 17 -15.39 36.33 11.27
C ALA A 17 -14.64 36.40 9.91
N ALA A 18 -14.47 35.26 9.25
CA ALA A 18 -13.74 35.10 8.01
C ALA A 18 -14.68 34.66 6.86
N SER A 19 -14.27 34.93 5.61
CA SER A 19 -15.07 34.47 4.47
C SER A 19 -15.05 32.93 4.37
N GLU A 20 -16.12 32.32 3.87
CA GLU A 20 -16.15 30.89 3.57
C GLU A 20 -15.00 30.46 2.62
N ALA A 21 -14.61 31.37 1.70
CA ALA A 21 -13.49 31.10 0.79
C ALA A 21 -12.16 30.96 1.57
N THR A 22 -11.92 31.81 2.57
CA THR A 22 -10.78 31.73 3.45
C THR A 22 -10.80 30.44 4.25
N ILE A 23 -11.93 30.12 4.89
CA ILE A 23 -12.09 28.88 5.64
C ILE A 23 -11.85 27.63 4.76
N ARG A 24 -12.34 27.63 3.52
CA ARG A 24 -12.09 26.52 2.58
C ARG A 24 -10.60 26.41 2.21
N ALA A 25 -9.89 27.52 2.09
CA ALA A 25 -8.43 27.51 1.84
C ALA A 25 -7.66 26.96 3.05
N ASP A 26 -8.00 27.39 4.26
CA ASP A 26 -7.39 26.91 5.50
C ASP A 26 -7.66 25.42 5.73
N LEU A 27 -8.87 24.96 5.52
CA LEU A 27 -9.22 23.55 5.61
C LEU A 27 -8.50 22.71 4.54
N ARG A 28 -8.25 23.25 3.35
CA ARG A 28 -7.43 22.59 2.31
C ARG A 28 -5.98 22.47 2.76
N PHE A 29 -5.42 23.52 3.38
CA PHE A 29 -4.08 23.47 3.94
C PHE A 29 -3.96 22.43 5.07
N LEU A 30 -4.94 22.40 5.99
CA LEU A 30 -4.98 21.42 7.08
C LEU A 30 -5.16 19.97 6.56
N GLU A 31 -5.90 19.79 5.48
CA GLU A 31 -6.04 18.49 4.81
C GLU A 31 -4.70 18.04 4.21
N GLN A 32 -3.96 18.95 3.54
CA GLN A 32 -2.60 18.66 3.04
C GLN A 32 -1.61 18.33 4.17
N LYS A 33 -1.82 18.87 5.36
CA LYS A 33 -1.05 18.55 6.58
C LYS A 33 -1.52 17.27 7.27
N GLY A 34 -2.56 16.60 6.79
CA GLY A 34 -3.09 15.39 7.40
C GLY A 34 -3.81 15.62 8.75
N VAL A 35 -4.25 16.83 9.04
CA VAL A 35 -4.93 17.17 10.30
C VAL A 35 -6.43 16.95 10.23
N VAL A 36 -7.03 17.17 9.06
CA VAL A 36 -8.46 17.01 8.81
C VAL A 36 -8.71 16.30 7.48
N THR A 37 -9.86 15.64 7.36
CA THR A 37 -10.41 15.17 6.08
C THR A 37 -11.59 16.07 5.71
N ARG A 38 -11.64 16.58 4.47
CA ARG A 38 -12.71 17.43 4.00
C ARG A 38 -13.85 16.62 3.39
N PHE A 39 -15.08 17.12 3.59
CA PHE A 39 -16.29 16.68 2.90
C PHE A 39 -17.03 17.89 2.33
N HIS A 40 -18.10 17.65 1.59
CA HIS A 40 -18.87 18.74 1.01
C HIS A 40 -19.51 19.61 2.11
N GLY A 41 -19.03 20.85 2.24
CA GLY A 41 -19.50 21.83 3.23
C GLY A 41 -18.76 21.84 4.58
N GLY A 42 -17.71 21.00 4.80
CA GLY A 42 -17.03 20.93 6.09
C GLY A 42 -15.74 20.14 6.12
N ALA A 43 -15.28 19.89 7.32
CA ALA A 43 -14.17 18.99 7.59
C ALA A 43 -14.38 18.19 8.88
N ALA A 44 -13.80 17.01 8.92
CA ALA A 44 -13.69 16.16 10.11
C ALA A 44 -12.25 16.12 10.59
N LYS A 45 -12.03 16.08 11.91
CA LYS A 45 -10.71 15.84 12.49
C LYS A 45 -10.26 14.44 12.07
N ILE A 46 -9.05 14.31 11.54
CA ILE A 46 -8.40 13.01 11.49
C ILE A 46 -8.10 12.68 12.96
N MET A 47 -8.90 11.82 13.55
CA MET A 47 -8.67 11.35 14.91
C MET A 47 -7.45 10.42 14.86
N SER A 48 -6.30 10.96 15.25
CA SER A 48 -5.15 10.15 15.64
C SER A 48 -5.57 9.42 16.92
N GLY A 49 -6.06 8.20 16.77
CA GLY A 49 -6.45 7.39 17.91
C GLY A 49 -7.96 7.13 18.01
N ASN A 50 -8.55 6.45 17.04
CA ASN A 50 -9.73 5.63 17.30
C ASN A 50 -9.42 4.20 16.82
N SER A 51 -9.38 3.32 17.78
CA SER A 51 -9.06 1.89 17.66
C SER A 51 -9.99 1.10 16.72
N GLU A 52 -11.08 1.68 16.24
CA GLU A 52 -12.04 0.96 15.38
C GLU A 52 -11.64 0.96 13.89
N THR A 53 -10.95 2.00 13.39
CA THR A 53 -10.42 2.00 12.01
C THR A 53 -9.10 1.26 11.87
N GLU A 54 -8.39 1.01 12.98
CA GLU A 54 -7.14 0.26 12.99
C GLU A 54 -7.34 -1.25 12.82
N THR A 55 -8.55 -1.75 13.05
CA THR A 55 -8.88 -3.19 13.01
C THR A 55 -9.62 -3.63 11.75
N GLN A 56 -9.99 -2.70 10.85
CA GLN A 56 -10.73 -3.03 9.64
C GLN A 56 -9.88 -2.90 8.37
N GLU A 57 -10.08 -3.85 7.47
CA GLU A 57 -9.49 -3.79 6.15
C GLU A 57 -10.17 -2.71 5.29
N VAL A 58 -9.37 -1.78 4.80
CA VAL A 58 -9.78 -0.67 3.92
C VAL A 58 -9.89 -1.15 2.47
N GLY A 59 -10.92 -0.75 1.74
CA GLY A 59 -11.13 -1.11 0.35
C GLY A 59 -10.07 -0.51 -0.59
N PHE A 60 -9.84 -1.17 -1.76
CA PHE A 60 -8.80 -0.76 -2.72
C PHE A 60 -8.88 0.71 -3.15
N LYS A 61 -10.08 1.20 -3.50
CA LYS A 61 -10.26 2.61 -3.94
C LYS A 61 -9.85 3.62 -2.87
N GLU A 62 -10.25 3.36 -1.63
CA GLU A 62 -9.94 4.21 -0.49
C GLU A 62 -8.44 4.14 -0.15
N ARG A 63 -7.85 2.93 -0.15
CA ARG A 63 -6.41 2.75 0.04
C ARG A 63 -5.57 3.46 -1.01
N PHE A 64 -6.04 3.55 -2.25
CA PHE A 64 -5.36 4.26 -3.34
C PHE A 64 -5.28 5.77 -3.08
N GLN A 65 -6.30 6.35 -2.43
CA GLN A 65 -6.35 7.77 -2.09
C GLN A 65 -5.54 8.12 -0.82
N LEU A 66 -5.43 7.18 0.12
CA LEU A 66 -4.69 7.38 1.37
C LEU A 66 -3.19 7.39 1.12
N ALA A 67 -2.47 8.36 1.73
CA ALA A 67 -1.02 8.49 1.68
C ALA A 67 -0.45 8.44 0.24
N SER A 68 -1.11 9.10 -0.72
CA SER A 68 -0.75 9.02 -2.15
C SER A 68 0.68 9.52 -2.43
N ALA A 69 1.12 10.61 -1.82
CA ALA A 69 2.46 11.17 -2.04
C ALA A 69 3.60 10.23 -1.55
N PRO A 70 3.58 9.72 -0.30
CA PRO A 70 4.54 8.69 0.12
C PRO A 70 4.55 7.46 -0.77
N LYS A 71 3.39 6.91 -1.12
CA LYS A 71 3.30 5.72 -1.96
C LYS A 71 3.88 5.92 -3.35
N ASN A 72 3.73 7.12 -3.93
CA ASN A 72 4.35 7.45 -5.21
C ASN A 72 5.88 7.43 -5.12
N ARG A 73 6.48 8.01 -4.07
CA ARG A 73 7.95 7.97 -3.87
C ARG A 73 8.44 6.53 -3.69
N ILE A 74 7.73 5.74 -2.88
CA ILE A 74 8.03 4.32 -2.66
C ILE A 74 7.96 3.54 -3.97
N ALA A 75 6.89 3.72 -4.76
CA ALA A 75 6.73 3.06 -6.05
C ALA A 75 7.83 3.44 -7.04
N GLN A 76 8.22 4.72 -7.12
CA GLN A 76 9.32 5.18 -7.95
C GLN A 76 10.67 4.56 -7.54
N ALA A 77 10.92 4.41 -6.24
CA ALA A 77 12.13 3.73 -5.75
C ALA A 77 12.11 2.24 -6.11
N ALA A 78 10.95 1.58 -5.99
CA ALA A 78 10.78 0.19 -6.38
C ALA A 78 10.99 -0.03 -7.90
N VAL A 79 10.42 0.83 -8.74
CA VAL A 79 10.59 0.76 -10.21
C VAL A 79 12.07 0.85 -10.62
N LYS A 80 12.87 1.67 -9.94
CA LYS A 80 14.32 1.79 -10.21
C LYS A 80 15.11 0.50 -9.94
N MET A 81 14.55 -0.47 -9.21
CA MET A 81 15.17 -1.76 -8.96
C MET A 81 14.88 -2.79 -10.06
N ILE A 82 13.95 -2.48 -10.96
CA ILE A 82 13.50 -3.38 -12.02
C ILE A 82 14.29 -3.04 -13.30
N HIS A 83 14.95 -4.04 -13.86
CA HIS A 83 15.78 -3.90 -15.06
C HIS A 83 15.30 -4.84 -16.16
N GLU A 84 15.68 -4.56 -17.40
CA GLU A 84 15.38 -5.43 -18.54
C GLU A 84 15.87 -6.87 -18.29
N GLY A 85 15.10 -7.82 -18.75
CA GLY A 85 15.34 -9.26 -18.56
C GLY A 85 14.79 -9.81 -17.24
N MET A 86 14.39 -8.97 -16.28
CA MET A 86 13.88 -9.45 -14.99
C MET A 86 12.45 -9.99 -15.07
N THR A 87 12.19 -10.99 -14.22
CA THR A 87 10.84 -11.47 -13.87
C THR A 87 10.46 -10.91 -12.51
N VAL A 88 9.30 -10.26 -12.43
CA VAL A 88 8.84 -9.54 -11.25
C VAL A 88 7.44 -9.99 -10.84
N ILE A 89 7.26 -10.30 -9.57
CA ILE A 89 5.93 -10.54 -8.98
C ILE A 89 5.43 -9.25 -8.33
N LEU A 90 4.24 -8.79 -8.73
CA LEU A 90 3.52 -7.71 -8.08
C LEU A 90 2.29 -8.27 -7.36
N ASP A 91 2.33 -8.29 -6.04
CA ASP A 91 1.15 -8.63 -5.23
C ASP A 91 0.09 -7.52 -5.32
N SER A 92 -1.12 -7.81 -4.89
CA SER A 92 -2.21 -6.86 -4.90
C SER A 92 -2.06 -5.78 -3.81
N GLY A 93 -2.24 -4.52 -4.19
CA GLY A 93 -2.18 -3.39 -3.26
C GLY A 93 -2.19 -2.05 -3.97
N SER A 94 -2.40 -0.97 -3.22
CA SER A 94 -2.37 0.38 -3.79
C SER A 94 -0.96 0.84 -4.16
N THR A 95 0.06 0.46 -3.38
CA THR A 95 1.46 0.81 -3.68
C THR A 95 2.00 -0.03 -4.84
N THR A 96 1.69 -1.33 -4.88
CA THR A 96 2.08 -2.21 -5.99
C THR A 96 1.37 -1.85 -7.30
N MET A 97 0.14 -1.29 -7.23
CA MET A 97 -0.52 -0.71 -8.39
C MET A 97 0.25 0.48 -8.96
N LEU A 98 0.79 1.37 -8.10
CA LEU A 98 1.63 2.49 -8.55
C LEU A 98 2.96 2.00 -9.18
N ILE A 99 3.50 0.88 -8.70
CA ILE A 99 4.63 0.23 -9.38
C ILE A 99 4.22 -0.22 -10.79
N ALA A 100 3.06 -0.88 -10.92
CA ALA A 100 2.54 -1.29 -12.22
C ALA A 100 2.34 -0.10 -13.18
N GLU A 101 1.82 1.02 -12.70
CA GLU A 101 1.72 2.27 -13.48
C GLU A 101 3.10 2.77 -13.94
N GLY A 102 4.11 2.70 -13.06
CA GLY A 102 5.50 3.05 -13.40
C GLY A 102 6.15 2.12 -14.45
N LEU A 103 5.60 0.92 -14.65
CA LEU A 103 6.07 -0.06 -15.63
C LEU A 103 5.34 -0.01 -16.98
N MET A 104 4.39 0.90 -17.17
CA MET A 104 3.61 0.98 -18.41
C MET A 104 4.46 1.27 -19.67
N THR A 105 5.66 1.79 -19.50
CA THR A 105 6.63 2.04 -20.59
C THR A 105 7.88 1.15 -20.51
N ALA A 106 7.90 0.19 -19.59
CA ALA A 106 9.01 -0.75 -19.46
C ALA A 106 9.07 -1.70 -20.65
N LYS A 107 10.25 -2.26 -20.90
CA LYS A 107 10.49 -3.20 -22.00
C LYS A 107 11.24 -4.42 -21.50
N ASN A 108 10.99 -5.53 -22.20
CA ASN A 108 11.73 -6.78 -21.99
C ASN A 108 11.78 -7.23 -20.52
N ILE A 109 10.64 -7.13 -19.80
CA ILE A 109 10.45 -7.71 -18.47
C ILE A 109 9.24 -8.65 -18.46
N THR A 110 9.21 -9.58 -17.52
CA THR A 110 8.04 -10.39 -17.23
C THR A 110 7.42 -9.90 -15.94
N VAL A 111 6.13 -9.57 -15.95
CA VAL A 111 5.38 -9.20 -14.75
C VAL A 111 4.31 -10.25 -14.45
N ILE A 112 4.31 -10.75 -13.23
CA ILE A 112 3.34 -11.72 -12.71
C ILE A 112 2.52 -11.02 -11.63
N THR A 113 1.21 -11.05 -11.71
CA THR A 113 0.35 -10.39 -10.71
C THR A 113 -0.98 -11.11 -10.49
N ASN A 114 -1.49 -11.02 -9.26
CA ASN A 114 -2.86 -11.39 -8.90
C ASN A 114 -3.81 -10.18 -8.85
N SER A 115 -3.31 -8.98 -9.12
CA SER A 115 -4.06 -7.72 -9.05
C SER A 115 -4.79 -7.45 -10.36
N LEU A 116 -6.12 -7.39 -10.34
CA LEU A 116 -6.90 -7.03 -11.54
C LEU A 116 -6.59 -5.60 -12.04
N PRO A 117 -6.49 -4.56 -11.19
CA PRO A 117 -6.12 -3.23 -11.66
C PRO A 117 -4.73 -3.17 -12.28
N ALA A 118 -3.73 -3.82 -11.67
CA ALA A 118 -2.38 -3.86 -12.20
C ALA A 118 -2.32 -4.62 -13.54
N ALA A 119 -2.99 -5.77 -13.62
CA ALA A 119 -3.08 -6.54 -14.86
C ALA A 119 -3.74 -5.73 -15.99
N PHE A 120 -4.84 -5.02 -15.68
CA PHE A 120 -5.52 -4.18 -16.66
C PHE A 120 -4.60 -3.05 -17.17
N ALA A 121 -3.94 -2.32 -16.27
CA ALA A 121 -3.03 -1.24 -16.66
C ALA A 121 -1.87 -1.76 -17.54
N LEU A 122 -1.25 -2.88 -17.14
CA LEU A 122 -0.11 -3.44 -17.86
C LEU A 122 -0.48 -4.16 -19.16
N SER A 123 -1.76 -4.54 -19.35
CA SER A 123 -2.20 -5.21 -20.60
C SER A 123 -2.07 -4.34 -21.84
N GLU A 124 -1.98 -3.02 -21.69
CA GLU A 124 -1.75 -2.09 -22.79
C GLU A 124 -0.29 -2.05 -23.26
N ASN A 125 0.66 -2.51 -22.42
CA ASN A 125 2.09 -2.53 -22.77
C ASN A 125 2.46 -3.84 -23.47
N LYS A 126 2.71 -3.78 -24.77
CA LYS A 126 3.05 -4.94 -25.62
C LYS A 126 4.52 -5.35 -25.54
N ASP A 127 5.35 -4.52 -24.93
CA ASP A 127 6.81 -4.73 -24.83
C ASP A 127 7.20 -5.56 -23.60
N ILE A 128 6.21 -5.98 -22.78
CA ILE A 128 6.42 -6.84 -21.63
C ILE A 128 5.66 -8.17 -21.78
N THR A 129 6.09 -9.19 -21.04
CA THR A 129 5.30 -10.41 -20.82
C THR A 129 4.46 -10.22 -19.56
N LEU A 130 3.15 -10.27 -19.67
CA LEU A 130 2.23 -10.18 -18.53
C LEU A 130 1.61 -11.55 -18.23
N VAL A 131 1.85 -12.04 -17.01
CA VAL A 131 1.23 -13.26 -16.49
C VAL A 131 0.25 -12.86 -15.40
N VAL A 132 -1.01 -13.24 -15.55
CA VAL A 132 -2.06 -12.96 -14.57
C VAL A 132 -2.40 -14.23 -13.84
N CYS A 133 -2.19 -14.26 -12.51
CA CYS A 133 -2.62 -15.36 -11.67
C CYS A 133 -4.15 -15.47 -11.73
N GLY A 134 -4.68 -16.59 -12.15
CA GLY A 134 -6.11 -16.87 -12.15
C GLY A 134 -6.69 -16.95 -10.73
N GLY A 135 -7.93 -17.41 -10.60
CA GLY A 135 -8.51 -17.70 -9.29
C GLY A 135 -9.83 -16.99 -9.00
N THR A 136 -10.22 -17.00 -7.72
CA THR A 136 -11.44 -16.35 -7.25
C THR A 136 -11.19 -14.88 -6.95
N VAL A 137 -12.02 -14.00 -7.50
CA VAL A 137 -11.90 -12.56 -7.29
C VAL A 137 -12.39 -12.18 -5.89
N ARG A 138 -11.51 -11.51 -5.14
CA ARG A 138 -11.87 -10.80 -3.91
C ARG A 138 -12.19 -9.36 -4.24
N HIS A 139 -13.46 -8.99 -4.16
CA HIS A 139 -13.96 -7.68 -4.60
C HIS A 139 -13.36 -6.50 -3.82
N LYS A 140 -13.09 -6.68 -2.52
CA LYS A 140 -12.56 -5.63 -1.64
C LYS A 140 -11.16 -5.18 -2.05
N THR A 141 -10.31 -6.12 -2.44
CA THR A 141 -8.93 -5.89 -2.88
C THR A 141 -8.77 -5.88 -4.40
N ARG A 142 -9.80 -6.30 -5.16
CA ARG A 142 -9.77 -6.49 -6.61
C ARG A 142 -8.61 -7.38 -7.05
N SER A 143 -8.45 -8.48 -6.35
CA SER A 143 -7.37 -9.43 -6.57
C SER A 143 -7.85 -10.86 -6.59
N MET A 144 -7.06 -11.73 -7.20
CA MET A 144 -7.37 -13.15 -7.36
C MET A 144 -6.67 -13.96 -6.29
N HIS A 145 -7.41 -14.94 -5.75
CA HIS A 145 -6.99 -15.78 -4.63
C HIS A 145 -7.40 -17.23 -4.85
N GLY A 146 -6.96 -18.10 -3.94
CA GLY A 146 -7.32 -19.51 -3.87
C GLY A 146 -6.39 -20.41 -4.67
N SER A 147 -6.68 -21.71 -4.64
CA SER A 147 -5.80 -22.75 -5.17
C SER A 147 -5.47 -22.65 -6.67
N ILE A 148 -6.34 -22.03 -7.47
CA ILE A 148 -6.04 -21.78 -8.89
C ILE A 148 -4.94 -20.72 -9.00
N ALA A 149 -5.04 -19.64 -8.21
CA ALA A 149 -4.02 -18.58 -8.18
C ALA A 149 -2.67 -19.11 -7.67
N GLU A 150 -2.68 -19.97 -6.64
CA GLU A 150 -1.46 -20.60 -6.12
C GLU A 150 -0.80 -21.52 -7.15
N ARG A 151 -1.59 -22.33 -7.86
CA ARG A 151 -1.05 -23.17 -8.92
C ARG A 151 -0.43 -22.39 -10.06
N SER A 152 -0.88 -21.16 -10.31
CA SER A 152 -0.26 -20.27 -11.31
C SER A 152 1.17 -19.86 -10.94
N LEU A 153 1.58 -20.05 -9.69
CA LEU A 153 2.92 -19.70 -9.18
C LEU A 153 3.86 -20.92 -9.14
N GLN A 154 3.34 -22.12 -9.38
CA GLN A 154 4.17 -23.33 -9.45
C GLN A 154 5.14 -23.20 -10.64
N ASP A 155 6.39 -23.59 -10.41
CA ASP A 155 7.45 -23.54 -11.42
C ASP A 155 7.87 -22.10 -11.85
N ILE A 156 7.39 -21.08 -11.16
CA ILE A 156 7.83 -19.69 -11.34
C ILE A 156 9.13 -19.47 -10.56
N ASN A 157 10.06 -18.76 -11.19
CA ASN A 157 11.27 -18.25 -10.55
C ASN A 157 11.45 -16.78 -10.94
N ALA A 158 11.00 -15.90 -10.05
CA ALA A 158 11.08 -14.46 -10.23
C ALA A 158 12.31 -13.85 -9.54
N ASP A 159 12.86 -12.80 -10.10
CA ASP A 159 13.98 -12.07 -9.49
C ASP A 159 13.53 -11.28 -8.27
N LEU A 160 12.39 -10.59 -8.38
CA LEU A 160 11.87 -9.71 -7.36
C LEU A 160 10.37 -9.98 -7.12
N MET A 161 9.97 -9.90 -5.86
CA MET A 161 8.56 -9.82 -5.45
C MET A 161 8.34 -8.51 -4.70
N PHE A 162 7.34 -7.75 -5.10
CA PHE A 162 6.87 -6.58 -4.36
C PHE A 162 5.55 -6.90 -3.68
N VAL A 163 5.50 -6.67 -2.37
CA VAL A 163 4.34 -6.96 -1.52
C VAL A 163 3.96 -5.74 -0.69
N GLY A 164 2.67 -5.43 -0.64
CA GLY A 164 2.12 -4.43 0.27
C GLY A 164 1.81 -5.01 1.65
N ALA A 165 1.43 -4.14 2.59
CA ALA A 165 1.03 -4.54 3.93
C ALA A 165 -0.17 -3.72 4.44
N ASP A 166 -0.99 -4.31 5.31
CA ASP A 166 -1.94 -3.58 6.14
C ASP A 166 -1.32 -3.14 7.46
N GLY A 167 -0.40 -3.96 7.96
CA GLY A 167 0.43 -3.67 9.13
C GLY A 167 1.77 -4.39 9.03
N ILE A 168 2.79 -3.83 9.66
CA ILE A 168 4.13 -4.42 9.76
C ILE A 168 4.78 -4.08 11.09
N ASP A 169 5.51 -5.02 11.63
CA ASP A 169 6.45 -4.81 12.74
C ASP A 169 7.66 -5.76 12.63
N ALA A 170 8.73 -5.45 13.38
CA ALA A 170 9.98 -6.20 13.34
C ALA A 170 9.92 -7.60 13.97
N VAL A 171 8.82 -7.96 14.65
CA VAL A 171 8.63 -9.25 15.31
C VAL A 171 7.75 -10.17 14.47
N ASN A 172 6.62 -9.65 14.01
CA ASN A 172 5.61 -10.45 13.32
C ASN A 172 5.73 -10.37 11.79
N GLY A 173 6.50 -9.39 11.26
CA GLY A 173 6.55 -9.14 9.82
C GLY A 173 5.26 -8.51 9.30
N ILE A 174 4.83 -8.88 8.09
CA ILE A 174 3.62 -8.36 7.45
C ILE A 174 2.38 -9.06 8.00
N THR A 175 1.40 -8.24 8.39
CA THR A 175 0.09 -8.69 8.85
C THR A 175 -1.03 -8.06 8.03
N THR A 176 -2.21 -8.70 8.01
CA THR A 176 -3.39 -8.23 7.29
C THR A 176 -4.65 -8.32 8.16
N PHE A 177 -5.62 -7.45 7.87
CA PHE A 177 -6.99 -7.52 8.38
C PHE A 177 -7.91 -8.38 7.50
N ASN A 178 -7.36 -9.06 6.51
CA ASN A 178 -8.11 -9.98 5.67
C ASN A 178 -8.50 -11.22 6.46
N GLU A 179 -9.80 -11.49 6.55
CA GLU A 179 -10.36 -12.70 7.17
C GLU A 179 -10.16 -13.96 6.33
N GLY A 180 -9.87 -13.76 5.04
CA GLY A 180 -9.65 -14.84 4.12
C GLY A 180 -8.17 -15.17 3.92
N TYR A 181 -7.95 -16.12 3.05
CA TYR A 181 -6.62 -16.57 2.65
C TYR A 181 -5.88 -15.50 1.81
N SER A 182 -4.60 -15.31 2.07
CA SER A 182 -3.72 -14.44 1.28
C SER A 182 -2.77 -15.29 0.42
N ILE A 183 -2.75 -15.01 -0.88
CA ILE A 183 -1.82 -15.67 -1.82
C ILE A 183 -0.36 -15.19 -1.66
N SER A 184 -0.14 -14.07 -0.96
CA SER A 184 1.21 -13.48 -0.81
C SER A 184 2.22 -14.48 -0.24
N GLY A 185 1.78 -15.33 0.71
CA GLY A 185 2.61 -16.40 1.25
C GLY A 185 3.07 -17.43 0.21
N ALA A 186 2.21 -17.74 -0.77
CA ALA A 186 2.53 -18.65 -1.87
C ALA A 186 3.44 -17.99 -2.94
N MET A 187 3.50 -16.67 -3.01
CA MET A 187 4.38 -15.94 -3.93
C MET A 187 5.84 -15.95 -3.46
N VAL A 188 6.10 -16.02 -2.15
CA VAL A 188 7.45 -15.95 -1.59
C VAL A 188 8.39 -17.02 -2.13
N PRO A 189 8.02 -18.32 -2.17
CA PRO A 189 8.89 -19.36 -2.72
C PRO A 189 9.19 -19.19 -4.22
N ALA A 190 8.35 -18.43 -4.93
CA ALA A 190 8.50 -18.16 -6.35
C ALA A 190 9.42 -16.97 -6.66
N ALA A 191 10.03 -16.33 -5.66
CA ALA A 191 10.86 -15.15 -5.84
C ALA A 191 12.21 -15.27 -5.12
N ASN A 192 13.26 -14.78 -5.77
CA ASN A 192 14.62 -14.75 -5.20
C ASN A 192 14.78 -13.66 -4.13
N LYS A 193 14.02 -12.56 -4.23
CA LYS A 193 14.07 -11.45 -3.28
C LYS A 193 12.69 -10.87 -3.04
N VAL A 194 12.34 -10.68 -1.78
CA VAL A 194 11.05 -10.14 -1.32
C VAL A 194 11.22 -8.71 -0.82
N ILE A 195 10.48 -7.79 -1.40
CA ILE A 195 10.54 -6.35 -1.13
C ILE A 195 9.16 -5.89 -0.64
N ALA A 196 9.08 -5.50 0.62
CA ALA A 196 7.89 -4.89 1.18
C ALA A 196 7.85 -3.39 0.81
N VAL A 197 6.72 -2.94 0.24
CA VAL A 197 6.49 -1.56 -0.21
C VAL A 197 5.29 -0.99 0.51
N LEU A 198 5.53 -0.13 1.48
CA LEU A 198 4.50 0.35 2.40
C LEU A 198 4.85 1.73 2.97
N ASP A 199 3.86 2.56 3.20
CA ASP A 199 4.05 3.84 3.85
C ASP A 199 4.16 3.71 5.37
N SER A 200 4.75 4.74 6.02
CA SER A 200 5.02 4.76 7.46
C SER A 200 3.79 4.54 8.35
N SER A 201 2.58 4.82 7.84
CA SER A 201 1.34 4.56 8.59
C SER A 201 1.04 3.07 8.83
N LYS A 202 1.80 2.16 8.18
CA LYS A 202 1.66 0.70 8.33
C LYS A 202 2.46 0.14 9.50
N PHE A 203 3.44 0.88 9.99
CA PHE A 203 4.10 0.54 11.24
C PHE A 203 3.13 0.76 12.41
N ASN A 204 3.33 0.03 13.49
CA ASN A 204 2.43 0.04 14.67
C ASN A 204 0.97 -0.35 14.40
N ARG A 205 0.67 -0.90 13.20
CA ARG A 205 -0.60 -1.55 12.90
C ARG A 205 -0.39 -3.05 12.86
N ARG A 206 -1.27 -3.78 13.52
CA ARG A 206 -1.21 -5.23 13.56
C ARG A 206 -2.55 -5.83 13.14
N GLY A 207 -2.56 -6.45 11.96
CA GLY A 207 -3.66 -7.30 11.55
C GLY A 207 -3.67 -8.62 12.35
N PHE A 208 -4.80 -9.29 12.37
CA PHE A 208 -4.93 -10.55 13.13
C PHE A 208 -4.31 -11.75 12.41
N ASN A 209 -4.07 -11.67 11.10
CA ASN A 209 -3.41 -12.71 10.30
C ASN A 209 -2.00 -12.28 9.92
N GLN A 210 -1.01 -13.11 10.25
CA GLN A 210 0.35 -12.99 9.73
C GLN A 210 0.38 -13.50 8.28
N VAL A 211 0.90 -12.68 7.37
CA VAL A 211 1.04 -12.99 5.94
C VAL A 211 2.45 -13.46 5.63
N LEU A 212 3.44 -12.69 6.05
CA LEU A 212 4.86 -12.99 5.87
C LEU A 212 5.62 -12.70 7.17
N PRO A 213 6.33 -13.69 7.73
CA PRO A 213 7.23 -13.43 8.84
C PRO A 213 8.39 -12.51 8.40
N ILE A 214 8.96 -11.76 9.34
CA ILE A 214 9.98 -10.75 9.03
C ILE A 214 11.21 -11.34 8.33
N GLU A 215 11.56 -12.58 8.62
CA GLU A 215 12.71 -13.30 8.07
C GLU A 215 12.58 -13.63 6.58
N LYS A 216 11.36 -13.51 6.04
CA LYS A 216 11.06 -13.71 4.61
C LYS A 216 11.10 -12.41 3.81
N ILE A 217 11.43 -11.30 4.44
CA ILE A 217 11.51 -9.98 3.81
C ILE A 217 12.98 -9.58 3.72
N ASP A 218 13.46 -9.29 2.52
CA ASP A 218 14.84 -8.86 2.30
C ASP A 218 14.98 -7.35 2.41
N ILE A 219 13.99 -6.61 1.88
CA ILE A 219 14.02 -5.14 1.81
C ILE A 219 12.66 -4.59 2.21
N ILE A 220 12.66 -3.49 2.96
CA ILE A 220 11.49 -2.64 3.16
C ILE A 220 11.78 -1.29 2.52
N ILE A 221 10.89 -0.82 1.63
CA ILE A 221 10.90 0.54 1.11
C ILE A 221 9.72 1.28 1.74
N THR A 222 10.03 2.37 2.45
CA THR A 222 9.04 3.21 3.15
C THR A 222 9.38 4.69 3.01
N ASP A 223 8.49 5.58 3.42
CA ASP A 223 8.75 7.01 3.48
C ASP A 223 9.55 7.41 4.72
N ASP A 224 10.04 8.64 4.72
CA ASP A 224 10.91 9.22 5.75
C ASP A 224 10.21 9.44 7.11
N ALA A 225 8.86 9.37 7.16
CA ALA A 225 8.10 9.51 8.40
C ALA A 225 8.09 8.25 9.30
N VAL A 226 8.79 7.18 8.92
CA VAL A 226 8.96 5.99 9.78
C VAL A 226 9.70 6.37 11.06
N SER A 227 9.19 5.91 12.22
CA SER A 227 9.73 6.28 13.54
C SER A 227 11.14 5.72 13.77
N GLU A 228 11.94 6.42 14.59
CA GLU A 228 13.26 5.94 15.00
C GLU A 228 13.18 4.62 15.79
N VAL A 229 12.08 4.40 16.52
CA VAL A 229 11.85 3.14 17.24
C VAL A 229 11.72 1.98 16.26
N ASP A 230 10.94 2.16 15.19
CA ASP A 230 10.75 1.14 14.16
C ASP A 230 12.04 0.88 13.38
N LYS A 231 12.80 1.95 13.04
CA LYS A 231 14.12 1.82 12.40
C LYS A 231 15.07 1.00 13.25
N LEU A 232 15.18 1.31 14.55
CA LEU A 232 16.03 0.57 15.50
C LEU A 232 15.58 -0.88 15.69
N ALA A 233 14.26 -1.13 15.66
CA ALA A 233 13.74 -2.50 15.75
C ALA A 233 14.10 -3.30 14.49
N LEU A 234 13.96 -2.72 13.31
CA LEU A 234 14.33 -3.36 12.04
C LEU A 234 15.84 -3.59 11.90
N GLN A 235 16.70 -2.72 12.44
CA GLN A 235 18.16 -2.92 12.44
C GLN A 235 18.60 -4.20 13.15
N LYS A 236 17.78 -4.74 14.06
CA LYS A 236 18.04 -6.03 14.73
C LYS A 236 17.67 -7.24 13.88
N THR A 237 17.08 -7.02 12.74
CA THR A 237 16.69 -8.05 11.76
C THR A 237 17.68 -8.09 10.59
N ARG A 238 17.46 -8.99 9.64
CA ARG A 238 18.24 -9.04 8.38
C ARG A 238 17.70 -8.10 7.30
N VAL A 239 16.59 -7.43 7.57
CA VAL A 239 15.88 -6.60 6.59
C VAL A 239 16.65 -5.32 6.30
N LYS A 240 16.89 -5.04 5.03
CA LYS A 240 17.42 -3.74 4.60
C LYS A 240 16.30 -2.72 4.53
N LEU A 241 16.40 -1.64 5.30
CA LEU A 241 15.45 -0.51 5.22
C LEU A 241 15.94 0.52 4.21
N ILE A 242 15.06 0.94 3.31
CA ILE A 242 15.24 2.06 2.36
C ILE A 242 14.15 3.09 2.64
N THR A 243 14.55 4.32 2.97
CA THR A 243 13.62 5.45 3.17
C THR A 243 13.69 6.42 1.99
N VAL A 244 12.52 6.95 1.57
CA VAL A 244 12.35 7.82 0.39
C VAL A 244 11.44 9.01 0.65
#